data_0876863af5648a1724ca5721c6692efa
#
_entry.id   0876863af5648a1724ca5721c6692efa
#
_cell.length_a   1.000
_cell.length_b   1.000
_cell.length_c   1.000
_cell.angle_alpha   90.00
_cell.angle_beta   90.00
_cell.angle_gamma   90.00
#
_symmetry.space_group_name_H-M   'P 1'
#
loop_
_entity.id
_entity.type
_entity.pdbx_description
1 polymer ?
#
loop_
_entity_poly.entity_id
_entity_poly.type
_entity_poly.pdbx_seq_one_letter_code
_entity_poly.pdbx_strand_id
1 'polypeptide(L)'
;MKLSNETLPEVAIDKPGYDRREVGIGIVHFGVGGFHRAHQAMYVDRLLETGEANEWGICGVGVLPGDRKMADVMTAQDGLYTLLALRADGGREARVIGSIVDYLYAPDDPEAVIELIAAPTTRIVSLTITEGGYSIDDAGPDSVFGLVTAALARRQERGLSSPTIVSCDNIEGNGTVAQKAFTAYAEREHPSLAGWMAEHTQFPNSMVDRITPATSPEVVETVESEFGVEDQWPVAAEPFTSWVLEDHFSDGRPRFEDVGVMLVDDVTPYELMKLRLINAGHQALCYFAYLAGYRLVHDAAGDPLFAEFLQRYMDEEGTPALKPVPGIDLADYKRTAIERFANPGVRDTIVRLCFGSSDRIPQWLLPVVRENLRNGGPVELSAAVVASWARYAEGVDEQGEPIDVQDQLAESLVPLAKSQLDNPTAFIENTALFGDLAQQPRFVEAYLRALDSLHRNGARATLEQLVKS
;
A
#
# COMPACT_ATOMS: atom_id res chain seq x y z
N MET A 1 -9.39 -22.40 -20.33
CA MET A 1 -10.18 -21.54 -21.28
C MET A 1 -9.55 -20.16 -21.25
N LYS A 2 -9.18 -19.59 -22.39
CA LYS A 2 -8.61 -18.23 -22.47
C LYS A 2 -9.67 -17.21 -22.06
N LEU A 3 -9.27 -16.26 -21.24
CA LEU A 3 -10.14 -15.22 -20.73
C LEU A 3 -10.32 -14.10 -21.78
N SER A 4 -11.57 -13.82 -22.17
CA SER A 4 -11.96 -12.75 -23.08
C SER A 4 -13.47 -12.48 -22.99
N ASN A 5 -13.97 -11.36 -23.54
CA ASN A 5 -15.40 -11.08 -23.61
C ASN A 5 -16.19 -12.20 -24.33
N GLU A 6 -15.61 -12.83 -25.32
CA GLU A 6 -16.25 -13.91 -26.07
C GLU A 6 -16.43 -15.17 -25.21
N THR A 7 -15.43 -15.52 -24.42
CA THR A 7 -15.42 -16.75 -23.58
C THR A 7 -16.00 -16.53 -22.19
N LEU A 8 -16.13 -15.29 -21.73
CA LEU A 8 -16.65 -14.95 -20.40
C LEU A 8 -17.98 -15.63 -20.05
N PRO A 9 -18.97 -15.77 -20.96
CA PRO A 9 -20.22 -16.45 -20.64
C PRO A 9 -20.05 -17.91 -20.24
N GLU A 10 -18.98 -18.59 -20.72
CA GLU A 10 -18.69 -20.01 -20.48
C GLU A 10 -17.82 -20.23 -19.23
N VAL A 11 -17.24 -19.18 -18.65
CA VAL A 11 -16.42 -19.28 -17.42
C VAL A 11 -17.28 -19.76 -16.26
N ALA A 12 -16.80 -20.77 -15.52
CA ALA A 12 -17.56 -21.43 -14.46
C ALA A 12 -17.49 -20.75 -13.09
N ILE A 13 -16.48 -19.91 -12.84
CA ILE A 13 -16.34 -19.17 -11.60
C ILE A 13 -17.21 -17.89 -11.62
N ASP A 14 -17.32 -17.23 -10.48
CA ASP A 14 -17.98 -15.93 -10.38
C ASP A 14 -17.39 -14.94 -11.37
N LYS A 15 -18.24 -14.19 -12.03
CA LYS A 15 -17.90 -13.29 -13.14
C LYS A 15 -18.86 -12.12 -13.20
N PRO A 16 -18.52 -11.03 -13.96
CA PRO A 16 -19.42 -9.92 -14.17
C PRO A 16 -20.80 -10.34 -14.67
N GLY A 17 -21.85 -9.94 -13.95
CA GLY A 17 -23.25 -10.13 -14.33
C GLY A 17 -23.81 -9.00 -15.21
N TYR A 18 -23.11 -7.87 -15.29
CA TYR A 18 -23.46 -6.71 -16.10
C TYR A 18 -22.93 -6.83 -17.55
N ASP A 19 -23.60 -6.16 -18.49
CA ASP A 19 -23.14 -6.10 -19.88
C ASP A 19 -21.99 -5.07 -20.01
N ARG A 20 -20.75 -5.54 -20.11
CA ARG A 20 -19.57 -4.70 -20.23
C ARG A 20 -19.57 -3.76 -21.43
N ARG A 21 -20.33 -4.05 -22.48
CA ARG A 21 -20.45 -3.21 -23.67
C ARG A 21 -21.26 -1.93 -23.42
N GLU A 22 -22.08 -1.94 -22.36
CA GLU A 22 -22.87 -0.80 -21.92
C GLU A 22 -22.17 0.05 -20.86
N VAL A 23 -20.97 -0.37 -20.42
CA VAL A 23 -20.20 0.35 -19.41
C VAL A 23 -19.39 1.46 -20.06
N GLY A 24 -19.70 2.70 -19.67
CA GLY A 24 -18.93 3.90 -20.06
C GLY A 24 -17.73 4.14 -19.15
N ILE A 25 -16.72 4.83 -19.65
CA ILE A 25 -15.52 5.19 -18.89
C ILE A 25 -15.78 6.46 -18.07
N GLY A 26 -15.80 6.34 -16.75
CA GLY A 26 -15.89 7.44 -15.80
C GLY A 26 -14.59 7.65 -15.01
N ILE A 27 -13.71 6.62 -15.00
CA ILE A 27 -12.45 6.61 -14.26
C ILE A 27 -11.30 6.31 -15.22
N VAL A 28 -10.26 7.15 -15.19
CA VAL A 28 -8.97 6.87 -15.84
C VAL A 28 -7.95 6.58 -14.75
N HIS A 29 -7.30 5.42 -14.83
CA HIS A 29 -6.38 4.98 -13.77
C HIS A 29 -4.95 4.80 -14.29
N PHE A 30 -3.99 5.44 -13.61
CA PHE A 30 -2.56 5.28 -13.86
C PHE A 30 -1.94 4.30 -12.87
N GLY A 31 -1.18 3.33 -13.37
CA GLY A 31 -0.49 2.34 -12.55
C GLY A 31 -1.31 1.07 -12.30
N VAL A 32 -1.84 0.45 -13.35
CA VAL A 32 -2.62 -0.82 -13.26
C VAL A 32 -1.70 -1.96 -12.81
N GLY A 33 -1.48 -2.02 -11.48
CA GLY A 33 -0.70 -3.07 -10.82
C GLY A 33 -1.57 -4.12 -10.13
N GLY A 34 -0.94 -4.98 -9.35
CA GLY A 34 -1.63 -5.98 -8.52
C GLY A 34 -2.58 -5.33 -7.51
N PHE A 35 -2.11 -4.30 -6.81
CA PHE A 35 -2.91 -3.62 -5.80
C PHE A 35 -4.16 -2.97 -6.39
N HIS A 36 -4.04 -2.17 -7.46
CA HIS A 36 -5.21 -1.57 -8.12
C HIS A 36 -6.25 -2.62 -8.52
N ARG A 37 -5.81 -3.71 -9.16
CA ARG A 37 -6.68 -4.78 -9.63
C ARG A 37 -7.34 -5.55 -8.47
N ALA A 38 -6.65 -5.70 -7.35
CA ALA A 38 -7.19 -6.34 -6.16
C ALA A 38 -8.03 -5.41 -5.28
N HIS A 39 -8.00 -4.09 -5.48
CA HIS A 39 -8.63 -3.11 -4.62
C HIS A 39 -9.63 -2.23 -5.37
N GLN A 40 -9.22 -1.09 -5.91
CA GLN A 40 -10.14 -0.13 -6.54
C GLN A 40 -10.97 -0.77 -7.67
N ALA A 41 -10.33 -1.52 -8.57
CA ALA A 41 -11.04 -2.15 -9.68
C ALA A 41 -12.06 -3.20 -9.21
N MET A 42 -11.78 -3.91 -8.11
CA MET A 42 -12.73 -4.82 -7.47
C MET A 42 -13.94 -4.07 -6.86
N TYR A 43 -13.71 -2.90 -6.21
CA TYR A 43 -14.83 -2.08 -5.70
C TYR A 43 -15.70 -1.54 -6.84
N VAL A 44 -15.10 -1.10 -7.94
CA VAL A 44 -15.84 -0.65 -9.13
C VAL A 44 -16.59 -1.81 -9.79
N ASP A 45 -16.02 -3.01 -9.87
CA ASP A 45 -16.71 -4.21 -10.35
C ASP A 45 -17.98 -4.51 -9.53
N ARG A 46 -17.89 -4.42 -8.20
CA ARG A 46 -19.05 -4.56 -7.30
C ARG A 46 -20.12 -3.47 -7.53
N LEU A 47 -19.70 -2.24 -7.81
CA LEU A 47 -20.62 -1.16 -8.12
C LEU A 47 -21.37 -1.41 -9.44
N LEU A 48 -20.67 -1.86 -10.48
CA LEU A 48 -21.28 -2.20 -11.76
C LEU A 48 -22.30 -3.34 -11.62
N GLU A 49 -22.09 -4.28 -10.69
CA GLU A 49 -23.07 -5.34 -10.36
C GLU A 49 -24.39 -4.80 -9.81
N THR A 50 -24.43 -3.59 -9.24
CA THR A 50 -25.70 -2.98 -8.78
C THR A 50 -26.60 -2.56 -9.92
N GLY A 51 -26.07 -2.42 -11.14
CA GLY A 51 -26.79 -1.93 -12.32
C GLY A 51 -27.04 -0.41 -12.35
N GLU A 52 -26.58 0.33 -11.34
CA GLU A 52 -26.79 1.78 -11.20
C GLU A 52 -25.51 2.61 -11.44
N ALA A 53 -24.42 1.98 -11.94
CA ALA A 53 -23.10 2.61 -12.04
C ALA A 53 -22.43 2.43 -13.41
N ASN A 54 -23.22 2.20 -14.47
CA ASN A 54 -22.68 1.88 -15.81
C ASN A 54 -21.77 2.96 -16.40
N GLU A 55 -21.83 4.20 -15.93
CA GLU A 55 -20.95 5.29 -16.37
C GLU A 55 -19.57 5.33 -15.64
N TRP A 56 -19.27 4.35 -14.79
CA TRP A 56 -18.08 4.38 -13.93
C TRP A 56 -17.04 3.29 -14.23
N GLY A 57 -17.06 2.73 -15.43
CA GLY A 57 -15.99 1.82 -15.87
C GLY A 57 -14.61 2.49 -15.85
N ILE A 58 -13.58 1.67 -15.80
CA ILE A 58 -12.18 2.09 -15.71
C ILE A 58 -11.50 1.92 -17.07
N CYS A 59 -10.78 2.97 -17.53
CA CYS A 59 -9.71 2.81 -18.50
C CYS A 59 -8.36 2.83 -17.77
N GLY A 60 -7.60 1.75 -17.88
CA GLY A 60 -6.23 1.69 -17.39
C GLY A 60 -5.26 2.43 -18.30
N VAL A 61 -4.22 3.05 -17.72
CA VAL A 61 -3.17 3.74 -18.49
C VAL A 61 -1.79 3.30 -18.01
N GLY A 62 -0.97 2.82 -18.94
CA GLY A 62 0.46 2.57 -18.74
C GLY A 62 1.30 3.71 -19.31
N VAL A 63 2.30 4.18 -18.56
CA VAL A 63 3.20 5.27 -18.97
C VAL A 63 4.66 4.84 -19.04
N LEU A 64 5.05 3.80 -18.31
CA LEU A 64 6.43 3.34 -18.24
C LEU A 64 6.71 2.23 -19.27
N PRO A 65 7.96 2.06 -19.74
CA PRO A 65 8.31 0.92 -20.61
C PRO A 65 7.92 -0.44 -20.04
N GLY A 66 7.98 -0.62 -18.72
CA GLY A 66 7.55 -1.84 -18.04
C GLY A 66 6.06 -2.14 -18.15
N ASP A 67 5.22 -1.12 -18.40
CA ASP A 67 3.76 -1.27 -18.50
C ASP A 67 3.31 -1.90 -19.83
N ARG A 68 4.21 -2.01 -20.83
CA ARG A 68 3.91 -2.65 -22.10
C ARG A 68 3.33 -4.06 -21.93
N LYS A 69 3.92 -4.85 -21.04
CA LYS A 69 3.43 -6.21 -20.75
C LYS A 69 2.00 -6.20 -20.21
N MET A 70 1.65 -5.25 -19.35
CA MET A 70 0.29 -5.10 -18.84
C MET A 70 -0.67 -4.70 -19.96
N ALA A 71 -0.27 -3.76 -20.84
CA ALA A 71 -1.05 -3.36 -21.99
C ALA A 71 -1.36 -4.55 -22.90
N ASP A 72 -0.36 -5.38 -23.21
CA ASP A 72 -0.52 -6.56 -24.06
C ASP A 72 -1.50 -7.57 -23.44
N VAL A 73 -1.39 -7.82 -22.11
CA VAL A 73 -2.30 -8.74 -21.40
C VAL A 73 -3.71 -8.18 -21.33
N MET A 74 -3.89 -6.92 -20.95
CA MET A 74 -5.21 -6.31 -20.86
C MET A 74 -5.91 -6.28 -22.24
N THR A 75 -5.17 -5.98 -23.31
CA THR A 75 -5.71 -6.04 -24.67
C THR A 75 -6.10 -7.47 -25.06
N ALA A 76 -5.25 -8.47 -24.76
CA ALA A 76 -5.52 -9.87 -25.11
C ALA A 76 -6.69 -10.49 -24.35
N GLN A 77 -7.04 -9.93 -23.20
CA GLN A 77 -8.10 -10.41 -22.31
C GLN A 77 -9.29 -9.44 -22.20
N ASP A 78 -9.39 -8.44 -23.08
CA ASP A 78 -10.46 -7.42 -23.06
C ASP A 78 -10.60 -6.71 -21.70
N GLY A 79 -9.47 -6.48 -20.98
CA GLY A 79 -9.46 -5.89 -19.65
C GLY A 79 -9.88 -6.83 -18.52
N LEU A 80 -10.23 -8.08 -18.81
CA LEU A 80 -10.63 -9.08 -17.81
C LEU A 80 -9.41 -9.69 -17.11
N TYR A 81 -9.58 -10.03 -15.84
CA TYR A 81 -8.59 -10.79 -15.06
C TYR A 81 -9.26 -11.51 -13.89
N THR A 82 -8.57 -12.52 -13.36
CA THR A 82 -9.03 -13.29 -12.20
C THR A 82 -8.45 -12.70 -10.91
N LEU A 83 -9.32 -12.39 -9.96
CA LEU A 83 -8.97 -12.12 -8.57
C LEU A 83 -9.11 -13.40 -7.75
N LEU A 84 -8.00 -13.88 -7.19
CA LEU A 84 -7.91 -15.06 -6.34
C LEU A 84 -7.81 -14.64 -4.88
N ALA A 85 -8.85 -14.85 -4.09
CA ALA A 85 -8.83 -14.61 -2.66
C ALA A 85 -8.23 -15.83 -1.92
N LEU A 86 -7.20 -15.58 -1.12
CA LEU A 86 -6.41 -16.57 -0.38
C LEU A 86 -6.83 -16.59 1.09
N ARG A 87 -7.62 -17.57 1.49
CA ARG A 87 -8.19 -17.67 2.84
C ARG A 87 -7.20 -18.33 3.82
N ALA A 88 -7.34 -17.99 5.10
CA ALA A 88 -6.49 -18.53 6.16
C ALA A 88 -6.69 -20.04 6.40
N ASP A 89 -7.87 -20.58 6.08
CA ASP A 89 -8.18 -22.01 6.15
C ASP A 89 -7.62 -22.84 4.97
N GLY A 90 -6.86 -22.19 4.06
CA GLY A 90 -6.34 -22.77 2.84
C GLY A 90 -7.33 -22.76 1.67
N GLY A 91 -8.56 -22.32 1.91
CA GLY A 91 -9.57 -22.15 0.85
C GLY A 91 -9.16 -21.05 -0.14
N ARG A 92 -9.62 -21.21 -1.38
CA ARG A 92 -9.39 -20.27 -2.47
C ARG A 92 -10.71 -19.95 -3.14
N GLU A 93 -10.95 -18.66 -3.38
CA GLU A 93 -12.14 -18.18 -4.09
C GLU A 93 -11.67 -17.35 -5.28
N ALA A 94 -12.14 -17.68 -6.46
CA ALA A 94 -11.77 -16.99 -7.68
C ALA A 94 -12.99 -16.29 -8.28
N ARG A 95 -12.78 -15.03 -8.70
CA ARG A 95 -13.79 -14.23 -9.41
C ARG A 95 -13.12 -13.53 -10.59
N VAL A 96 -13.79 -13.51 -11.74
CA VAL A 96 -13.38 -12.63 -12.84
C VAL A 96 -13.85 -11.20 -12.54
N ILE A 97 -12.92 -10.26 -12.67
CA ILE A 97 -13.19 -8.82 -12.55
C ILE A 97 -13.26 -8.22 -13.95
N GLY A 98 -14.29 -7.40 -14.20
CA GLY A 98 -14.56 -6.83 -15.51
C GLY A 98 -14.68 -5.31 -15.55
N SER A 99 -14.38 -4.61 -14.47
CA SER A 99 -14.52 -3.15 -14.36
C SER A 99 -13.52 -2.35 -15.19
N ILE A 100 -12.36 -2.94 -15.55
CA ILE A 100 -11.43 -2.36 -16.53
C ILE A 100 -11.99 -2.69 -17.92
N VAL A 101 -12.55 -1.70 -18.60
CA VAL A 101 -13.22 -1.87 -19.89
C VAL A 101 -12.35 -1.46 -21.07
N ASP A 102 -11.27 -0.72 -20.81
CA ASP A 102 -10.28 -0.31 -21.82
C ASP A 102 -8.89 -0.14 -21.18
N TYR A 103 -7.85 -0.14 -22.02
CA TYR A 103 -6.47 0.08 -21.58
C TYR A 103 -5.69 0.84 -22.66
N LEU A 104 -5.07 1.95 -22.28
CA LEU A 104 -4.21 2.73 -23.16
C LEU A 104 -2.75 2.64 -22.71
N TYR A 105 -1.86 2.50 -23.67
CA TYR A 105 -0.42 2.63 -23.44
C TYR A 105 0.06 3.98 -23.97
N ALA A 106 0.25 4.94 -23.07
CA ALA A 106 0.54 6.33 -23.40
C ALA A 106 1.73 6.53 -24.36
N PRO A 107 2.85 5.75 -24.28
CA PRO A 107 3.93 5.89 -25.25
C PRO A 107 3.54 5.58 -26.70
N ASP A 108 2.47 4.84 -26.97
CA ASP A 108 1.97 4.60 -28.33
C ASP A 108 1.09 5.75 -28.83
N ASP A 109 0.23 6.29 -27.95
CA ASP A 109 -0.70 7.38 -28.29
C ASP A 109 -1.02 8.23 -27.03
N PRO A 110 -0.13 9.17 -26.67
CA PRO A 110 -0.36 10.08 -25.55
C PRO A 110 -1.58 10.98 -25.76
N GLU A 111 -1.90 11.31 -27.02
CA GLU A 111 -3.04 12.15 -27.35
C GLU A 111 -4.38 11.46 -27.02
N ALA A 112 -4.49 10.15 -27.26
CA ALA A 112 -5.68 9.38 -26.88
C ALA A 112 -5.92 9.44 -25.37
N VAL A 113 -4.87 9.37 -24.55
CA VAL A 113 -4.96 9.49 -23.09
C VAL A 113 -5.44 10.89 -22.68
N ILE A 114 -4.84 11.94 -23.29
CA ILE A 114 -5.22 13.33 -23.01
C ILE A 114 -6.68 13.57 -23.37
N GLU A 115 -7.13 13.14 -24.57
CA GLU A 115 -8.52 13.30 -25.01
C GLU A 115 -9.50 12.52 -24.11
N LEU A 116 -9.15 11.30 -23.70
CA LEU A 116 -9.99 10.53 -22.81
C LEU A 116 -10.19 11.24 -21.45
N ILE A 117 -9.11 11.76 -20.85
CA ILE A 117 -9.22 12.53 -19.60
C ILE A 117 -9.97 13.83 -19.83
N ALA A 118 -9.80 14.46 -21.00
CA ALA A 118 -10.50 15.70 -21.37
C ALA A 118 -11.98 15.48 -21.75
N ALA A 119 -12.43 14.25 -21.91
CA ALA A 119 -13.82 13.94 -22.21
C ALA A 119 -14.74 14.28 -21.02
N PRO A 120 -15.96 14.76 -21.23
CA PRO A 120 -16.91 15.10 -20.16
C PRO A 120 -17.34 13.89 -19.33
N THR A 121 -17.21 12.68 -19.86
CA THR A 121 -17.53 11.44 -19.16
C THR A 121 -16.50 11.06 -18.09
N THR A 122 -15.23 11.45 -18.26
CA THR A 122 -14.19 11.19 -17.25
C THR A 122 -14.33 12.16 -16.09
N ARG A 123 -14.67 11.65 -14.91
CA ARG A 123 -14.90 12.43 -13.70
C ARG A 123 -13.90 12.13 -12.58
N ILE A 124 -13.17 11.03 -12.69
CA ILE A 124 -12.10 10.67 -11.74
C ILE A 124 -10.84 10.26 -12.51
N VAL A 125 -9.70 10.80 -12.08
CA VAL A 125 -8.36 10.28 -12.42
C VAL A 125 -7.80 9.66 -11.15
N SER A 126 -7.48 8.38 -11.17
CA SER A 126 -6.96 7.69 -9.99
C SER A 126 -5.53 7.17 -10.21
N LEU A 127 -4.77 7.07 -9.12
CA LEU A 127 -3.33 6.84 -9.15
C LEU A 127 -2.94 5.70 -8.21
N THR A 128 -2.08 4.80 -8.70
CA THR A 128 -1.22 3.92 -7.91
C THR A 128 0.16 3.90 -8.57
N ILE A 129 0.90 5.00 -8.40
CA ILE A 129 2.16 5.29 -9.07
C ILE A 129 3.39 5.15 -8.15
N THR A 130 3.16 4.70 -6.91
CA THR A 130 4.12 4.53 -5.82
C THR A 130 4.76 5.84 -5.33
N GLU A 131 5.48 5.79 -4.20
CA GLU A 131 6.08 6.97 -3.56
C GLU A 131 7.02 7.72 -4.51
N GLY A 132 7.85 6.99 -5.26
CA GLY A 132 8.79 7.58 -6.24
C GLY A 132 8.10 8.27 -7.41
N GLY A 133 6.86 7.90 -7.72
CA GLY A 133 6.08 8.45 -8.82
C GLY A 133 5.63 9.91 -8.61
N TYR A 134 5.73 10.45 -7.38
CA TYR A 134 5.35 11.83 -7.06
C TYR A 134 6.49 12.86 -7.17
N SER A 135 7.71 12.42 -7.55
CA SER A 135 8.78 13.37 -7.90
C SER A 135 8.50 13.99 -9.28
N ILE A 136 8.61 15.33 -9.32
CA ILE A 136 8.41 16.08 -10.56
C ILE A 136 9.73 16.52 -11.22
N ASP A 137 10.88 16.19 -10.64
CA ASP A 137 12.18 16.71 -11.08
C ASP A 137 12.46 16.35 -12.54
N ASP A 138 12.23 15.11 -12.93
CA ASP A 138 12.41 14.60 -14.29
C ASP A 138 11.08 14.41 -15.05
N ALA A 139 9.97 14.92 -14.51
CA ALA A 139 8.66 14.78 -15.13
C ALA A 139 8.55 15.62 -16.41
N GLY A 140 8.36 14.96 -17.55
CA GLY A 140 8.13 15.56 -18.86
C GLY A 140 6.66 15.51 -19.31
N PRO A 141 6.38 15.93 -20.56
CA PRO A 141 5.01 15.96 -21.10
C PRO A 141 4.36 14.57 -21.20
N ASP A 142 5.15 13.50 -21.31
CA ASP A 142 4.66 12.11 -21.40
C ASP A 142 4.52 11.45 -20.01
N SER A 143 4.84 12.17 -18.93
CA SER A 143 4.61 11.71 -17.56
C SER A 143 3.13 11.78 -17.19
N VAL A 144 2.75 11.10 -16.10
CA VAL A 144 1.39 11.21 -15.53
C VAL A 144 1.00 12.67 -15.31
N PHE A 145 1.93 13.50 -14.81
CA PHE A 145 1.70 14.94 -14.59
C PHE A 145 1.47 15.68 -15.90
N GLY A 146 2.30 15.40 -16.91
CA GLY A 146 2.18 16.03 -18.22
C GLY A 146 0.87 15.70 -18.92
N LEU A 147 0.51 14.43 -18.98
CA LEU A 147 -0.73 13.96 -19.62
C LEU A 147 -1.97 14.54 -18.93
N VAL A 148 -2.03 14.46 -17.60
CA VAL A 148 -3.18 14.96 -16.83
C VAL A 148 -3.29 16.47 -16.92
N THR A 149 -2.20 17.24 -16.76
CA THR A 149 -2.26 18.71 -16.85
C THR A 149 -2.61 19.18 -18.25
N ALA A 150 -2.13 18.52 -19.31
CA ALA A 150 -2.55 18.81 -20.69
C ALA A 150 -4.06 18.60 -20.88
N ALA A 151 -4.61 17.50 -20.31
CA ALA A 151 -6.04 17.25 -20.36
C ALA A 151 -6.86 18.28 -19.55
N LEU A 152 -6.38 18.69 -18.38
CA LEU A 152 -7.02 19.74 -17.56
C LEU A 152 -7.03 21.08 -18.28
N ALA A 153 -5.93 21.48 -18.96
CA ALA A 153 -5.90 22.68 -19.77
C ALA A 153 -6.96 22.62 -20.89
N ARG A 154 -7.10 21.48 -21.54
CA ARG A 154 -8.12 21.25 -22.58
C ARG A 154 -9.54 21.31 -22.05
N ARG A 155 -9.78 20.79 -20.82
CA ARG A 155 -11.09 20.92 -20.13
C ARG A 155 -11.39 22.38 -19.81
N GLN A 156 -10.43 23.12 -19.31
CA GLN A 156 -10.57 24.56 -19.06
C GLN A 156 -10.94 25.30 -20.35
N GLU A 157 -10.25 25.07 -21.45
CA GLU A 157 -10.57 25.66 -22.76
C GLU A 157 -11.99 25.30 -23.25
N ARG A 158 -12.45 24.09 -22.97
CA ARG A 158 -13.78 23.59 -23.34
C ARG A 158 -14.88 24.02 -22.35
N GLY A 159 -14.55 24.68 -21.24
CA GLY A 159 -15.49 25.08 -20.21
C GLY A 159 -16.09 23.91 -19.44
N LEU A 160 -15.37 22.79 -19.32
CA LEU A 160 -15.76 21.60 -18.58
C LEU A 160 -15.25 21.68 -17.14
N SER A 161 -15.93 20.96 -16.23
CA SER A 161 -15.48 20.76 -14.84
C SER A 161 -14.18 19.95 -14.81
N SER A 162 -13.38 20.11 -13.72
CA SER A 162 -12.21 19.28 -13.50
C SER A 162 -12.63 17.89 -13.02
N PRO A 163 -11.96 16.81 -13.41
CA PRO A 163 -12.09 15.53 -12.71
C PRO A 163 -11.46 15.62 -11.31
N THR A 164 -11.88 14.75 -10.40
CA THR A 164 -11.22 14.55 -9.12
C THR A 164 -9.98 13.71 -9.31
N ILE A 165 -8.86 14.06 -8.67
CA ILE A 165 -7.63 13.25 -8.68
C ILE A 165 -7.54 12.47 -7.37
N VAL A 166 -7.66 11.14 -7.43
CA VAL A 166 -7.70 10.23 -6.28
C VAL A 166 -6.41 9.40 -6.24
N SER A 167 -5.53 9.68 -5.29
CA SER A 167 -4.41 8.78 -5.02
C SER A 167 -4.87 7.61 -4.16
N CYS A 168 -4.51 6.39 -4.57
CA CYS A 168 -4.65 5.16 -3.80
C CYS A 168 -3.28 4.57 -3.43
N ASP A 169 -2.23 5.40 -3.39
CA ASP A 169 -0.89 5.02 -2.95
C ASP A 169 -0.81 4.98 -1.42
N ASN A 170 0.08 4.12 -0.91
CA ASN A 170 0.29 3.93 0.52
C ASN A 170 1.24 5.00 1.09
N ILE A 171 0.86 6.26 0.98
CA ILE A 171 1.62 7.44 1.41
C ILE A 171 0.74 8.25 2.35
N GLU A 172 1.29 8.74 3.47
CA GLU A 172 0.57 9.61 4.40
C GLU A 172 0.12 10.91 3.70
N GLY A 173 -1.19 11.19 3.75
CA GLY A 173 -1.79 12.34 3.08
C GLY A 173 -1.65 12.27 1.55
N ASN A 174 -1.89 11.12 0.97
CA ASN A 174 -1.66 10.82 -0.45
C ASN A 174 -2.34 11.80 -1.42
N GLY A 175 -3.56 12.25 -1.14
CA GLY A 175 -4.24 13.29 -1.91
C GLY A 175 -3.52 14.64 -1.81
N THR A 176 -3.05 15.01 -0.61
CA THR A 176 -2.27 16.24 -0.39
C THR A 176 -0.91 16.17 -1.12
N VAL A 177 -0.27 15.00 -1.13
CA VAL A 177 0.98 14.78 -1.88
C VAL A 177 0.73 14.91 -3.38
N ALA A 178 -0.32 14.30 -3.90
CA ALA A 178 -0.74 14.42 -5.28
C ALA A 178 -1.02 15.89 -5.64
N GLN A 179 -1.80 16.61 -4.83
CA GLN A 179 -2.09 18.02 -5.04
C GLN A 179 -0.82 18.87 -5.17
N LYS A 180 0.14 18.69 -4.25
CA LYS A 180 1.41 19.42 -4.29
C LYS A 180 2.19 19.13 -5.57
N ALA A 181 2.29 17.86 -5.97
CA ALA A 181 3.04 17.46 -7.17
C ALA A 181 2.39 18.00 -8.44
N PHE A 182 1.07 17.82 -8.62
CA PHE A 182 0.36 18.36 -9.79
C PHE A 182 0.38 19.88 -9.85
N THR A 183 0.21 20.57 -8.71
CA THR A 183 0.28 22.04 -8.64
C THR A 183 1.67 22.53 -9.05
N ALA A 184 2.73 21.95 -8.47
CA ALA A 184 4.10 22.34 -8.78
C ALA A 184 4.46 22.08 -10.26
N TYR A 185 3.99 20.95 -10.84
CA TYR A 185 4.15 20.69 -12.26
C TYR A 185 3.40 21.71 -13.11
N ALA A 186 2.15 22.02 -12.78
CA ALA A 186 1.36 23.03 -13.51
C ALA A 186 1.95 24.44 -13.39
N GLU A 187 2.47 24.84 -12.24
CA GLU A 187 3.17 26.12 -12.07
C GLU A 187 4.42 26.23 -12.95
N ARG A 188 5.13 25.13 -13.14
CA ARG A 188 6.34 25.05 -13.96
C ARG A 188 6.02 25.09 -15.46
N GLU A 189 5.08 24.27 -15.92
CA GLU A 189 4.82 24.04 -17.35
C GLU A 189 3.61 24.84 -17.91
N HIS A 190 2.60 25.08 -17.06
CA HIS A 190 1.32 25.70 -17.42
C HIS A 190 0.84 26.70 -16.35
N PRO A 191 1.53 27.81 -16.11
CA PRO A 191 1.23 28.71 -14.97
C PRO A 191 -0.21 29.24 -14.94
N SER A 192 -0.86 29.41 -16.10
CA SER A 192 -2.26 29.86 -16.18
C SER A 192 -3.26 28.79 -15.71
N LEU A 193 -2.87 27.51 -15.75
CA LEU A 193 -3.70 26.37 -15.31
C LEU A 193 -3.66 26.19 -13.79
N ALA A 194 -2.53 26.52 -13.14
CA ALA A 194 -2.36 26.28 -11.70
C ALA A 194 -3.44 26.95 -10.85
N GLY A 195 -3.80 28.20 -11.16
CA GLY A 195 -4.90 28.91 -10.49
C GLY A 195 -6.26 28.23 -10.68
N TRP A 196 -6.57 27.80 -11.90
CA TRP A 196 -7.81 27.09 -12.19
C TRP A 196 -7.86 25.74 -11.49
N MET A 197 -6.76 24.98 -11.47
CA MET A 197 -6.67 23.72 -10.73
C MET A 197 -6.93 23.90 -9.24
N ALA A 198 -6.34 24.94 -8.61
CA ALA A 198 -6.53 25.21 -7.19
C ALA A 198 -8.01 25.48 -6.82
N GLU A 199 -8.80 26.06 -7.76
CA GLU A 199 -10.21 26.37 -7.55
C GLU A 199 -11.17 25.23 -7.92
N HIS A 200 -10.79 24.35 -8.87
CA HIS A 200 -11.72 23.42 -9.51
C HIS A 200 -11.36 21.96 -9.33
N THR A 201 -10.12 21.61 -8.94
CA THR A 201 -9.69 20.21 -8.82
C THR A 201 -9.63 19.79 -7.35
N GLN A 202 -10.34 18.73 -7.00
CA GLN A 202 -10.28 18.13 -5.67
C GLN A 202 -9.27 16.98 -5.65
N PHE A 203 -8.60 16.82 -4.51
CA PHE A 203 -7.60 15.79 -4.23
C PHE A 203 -7.92 15.12 -2.89
N PRO A 204 -8.98 14.31 -2.79
CA PRO A 204 -9.31 13.65 -1.54
C PRO A 204 -8.18 12.71 -1.11
N ASN A 205 -7.87 12.72 0.20
CA ASN A 205 -7.00 11.69 0.75
C ASN A 205 -7.76 10.37 0.87
N SER A 206 -7.02 9.28 0.82
CA SER A 206 -7.59 7.94 0.98
C SER A 206 -6.69 7.04 1.82
N MET A 207 -7.28 6.18 2.65
CA MET A 207 -6.59 5.07 3.28
C MET A 207 -7.03 3.78 2.60
N VAL A 208 -6.07 3.05 2.05
CA VAL A 208 -6.28 1.79 1.34
C VAL A 208 -5.55 0.67 2.09
N ASP A 209 -6.20 -0.49 2.21
CA ASP A 209 -5.60 -1.65 2.88
C ASP A 209 -6.09 -2.97 2.28
N ARG A 210 -5.17 -3.72 1.73
CA ARG A 210 -5.30 -5.12 1.31
C ARG A 210 -3.92 -5.71 1.09
N ILE A 211 -3.60 -6.85 1.67
CA ILE A 211 -2.37 -7.56 1.37
C ILE A 211 -2.51 -8.22 -0.01
N THR A 212 -1.66 -7.77 -0.94
CA THR A 212 -1.67 -8.21 -2.33
C THR A 212 -0.24 -8.57 -2.72
N PRO A 213 0.15 -9.85 -2.64
CA PRO A 213 1.47 -10.29 -3.07
C PRO A 213 1.64 -10.18 -4.60
N ALA A 214 2.88 -10.11 -5.05
CA ALA A 214 3.16 -10.15 -6.49
C ALA A 214 2.66 -11.47 -7.09
N THR A 215 2.11 -11.41 -8.30
CA THR A 215 1.66 -12.60 -9.03
C THR A 215 2.85 -13.51 -9.32
N SER A 216 2.84 -14.71 -8.75
CA SER A 216 3.82 -15.74 -9.02
C SER A 216 3.34 -16.73 -10.12
N PRO A 217 4.24 -17.50 -10.73
CA PRO A 217 3.84 -18.57 -11.65
C PRO A 217 2.88 -19.59 -11.01
N GLU A 218 3.01 -19.84 -9.71
CA GLU A 218 2.11 -20.73 -8.95
C GLU A 218 0.67 -20.21 -8.92
N VAL A 219 0.47 -18.88 -8.82
CA VAL A 219 -0.86 -18.27 -8.87
C VAL A 219 -1.50 -18.46 -10.24
N VAL A 220 -0.74 -18.29 -11.31
CA VAL A 220 -1.21 -18.51 -12.69
C VAL A 220 -1.62 -19.99 -12.88
N GLU A 221 -0.75 -20.91 -12.46
CA GLU A 221 -1.03 -22.34 -12.54
C GLU A 221 -2.24 -22.76 -11.70
N THR A 222 -2.40 -22.18 -10.52
CA THR A 222 -3.56 -22.42 -9.64
C THR A 222 -4.87 -22.00 -10.32
N VAL A 223 -4.91 -20.79 -10.91
CA VAL A 223 -6.09 -20.29 -11.60
C VAL A 223 -6.46 -21.17 -12.79
N GLU A 224 -5.48 -21.66 -13.55
CA GLU A 224 -5.72 -22.53 -14.67
C GLU A 224 -6.15 -23.94 -14.22
N SER A 225 -5.43 -24.57 -13.29
CA SER A 225 -5.65 -25.96 -12.92
C SER A 225 -6.88 -26.18 -12.03
N GLU A 226 -7.14 -25.27 -11.07
CA GLU A 226 -8.25 -25.43 -10.12
C GLU A 226 -9.56 -24.81 -10.65
N PHE A 227 -9.47 -23.73 -11.43
CA PHE A 227 -10.63 -22.95 -11.86
C PHE A 227 -10.88 -23.00 -13.39
N GLY A 228 -9.95 -23.58 -14.16
CA GLY A 228 -10.11 -23.77 -15.61
C GLY A 228 -9.99 -22.48 -16.44
N VAL A 229 -9.44 -21.40 -15.88
CA VAL A 229 -9.29 -20.09 -16.52
C VAL A 229 -7.83 -19.85 -16.90
N GLU A 230 -7.55 -19.72 -18.19
CA GLU A 230 -6.25 -19.32 -18.71
C GLU A 230 -6.13 -17.80 -18.66
N ASP A 231 -5.66 -17.28 -17.53
CA ASP A 231 -5.40 -15.87 -17.29
C ASP A 231 -3.89 -15.62 -17.27
N GLN A 232 -3.42 -14.73 -18.12
CA GLN A 232 -1.98 -14.46 -18.28
C GLN A 232 -1.40 -13.65 -17.10
N TRP A 233 -2.24 -12.95 -16.34
CA TRP A 233 -1.80 -12.16 -15.20
C TRP A 233 -2.89 -12.00 -14.12
N PRO A 234 -3.32 -13.10 -13.50
CA PRO A 234 -4.27 -13.03 -12.38
C PRO A 234 -3.67 -12.25 -11.21
N VAL A 235 -4.49 -11.83 -10.28
CA VAL A 235 -4.04 -11.19 -9.04
C VAL A 235 -4.50 -12.00 -7.83
N ALA A 236 -3.57 -12.28 -6.91
CA ALA A 236 -3.89 -12.92 -5.63
C ALA A 236 -3.93 -11.87 -4.52
N ALA A 237 -4.88 -12.01 -3.59
CA ALA A 237 -4.99 -11.12 -2.44
C ALA A 237 -5.63 -11.85 -1.25
N GLU A 238 -5.48 -11.30 -0.05
CA GLU A 238 -6.27 -11.73 1.10
C GLU A 238 -7.78 -11.40 0.91
N PRO A 239 -8.68 -12.05 1.64
CA PRO A 239 -10.12 -11.72 1.59
C PRO A 239 -10.42 -10.33 2.13
N PHE A 240 -9.67 -9.88 3.15
CA PHE A 240 -9.86 -8.55 3.75
C PHE A 240 -9.58 -7.44 2.75
N THR A 241 -10.39 -6.39 2.80
CA THR A 241 -10.16 -5.15 2.05
C THR A 241 -10.77 -3.99 2.82
N SER A 242 -10.11 -2.83 2.80
CA SER A 242 -10.61 -1.60 3.38
C SER A 242 -10.24 -0.42 2.49
N TRP A 243 -11.20 0.46 2.27
CA TRP A 243 -11.01 1.74 1.60
C TRP A 243 -11.76 2.80 2.37
N VAL A 244 -11.04 3.77 2.91
CA VAL A 244 -11.59 4.98 3.53
C VAL A 244 -11.21 6.14 2.63
N LEU A 245 -12.16 7.00 2.28
CA LEU A 245 -12.00 8.04 1.28
C LEU A 245 -12.70 9.33 1.74
N GLU A 246 -12.03 10.47 1.61
CA GLU A 246 -12.63 11.76 1.86
C GLU A 246 -13.69 12.09 0.82
N ASP A 247 -14.87 12.55 1.29
CA ASP A 247 -16.04 12.79 0.41
C ASP A 247 -16.07 14.23 -0.14
N HIS A 248 -15.03 14.60 -0.89
CA HIS A 248 -15.02 15.85 -1.65
C HIS A 248 -14.50 15.62 -3.07
N PHE A 249 -15.41 15.78 -4.03
CA PHE A 249 -15.20 15.50 -5.44
C PHE A 249 -15.54 16.71 -6.30
N SER A 250 -14.78 16.90 -7.39
CA SER A 250 -14.95 18.02 -8.32
C SER A 250 -16.23 17.89 -9.18
N ASP A 251 -16.55 16.66 -9.61
CA ASP A 251 -17.60 16.39 -10.64
C ASP A 251 -18.41 15.12 -10.29
N GLY A 252 -18.72 14.98 -8.99
CA GLY A 252 -19.44 13.81 -8.50
C GLY A 252 -18.60 12.53 -8.46
N ARG A 253 -19.21 11.47 -7.93
CA ARG A 253 -18.60 10.16 -7.74
C ARG A 253 -19.65 9.05 -7.80
N PRO A 254 -19.24 7.79 -8.00
CA PRO A 254 -20.15 6.67 -7.81
C PRO A 254 -20.51 6.50 -6.32
N ARG A 255 -21.55 5.74 -6.05
CA ARG A 255 -22.00 5.43 -4.68
C ARG A 255 -21.09 4.36 -4.05
N PHE A 256 -19.85 4.71 -3.82
CA PHE A 256 -18.82 3.81 -3.24
C PHE A 256 -19.24 3.20 -1.89
N GLU A 257 -20.06 3.92 -1.12
CA GLU A 257 -20.64 3.45 0.15
C GLU A 257 -21.50 2.19 0.00
N ASP A 258 -22.16 2.00 -1.14
CA ASP A 258 -23.01 0.83 -1.40
C ASP A 258 -22.22 -0.48 -1.51
N VAL A 259 -20.91 -0.39 -1.72
CA VAL A 259 -20.01 -1.55 -1.85
C VAL A 259 -18.96 -1.63 -0.74
N GLY A 260 -19.13 -0.83 0.32
CA GLY A 260 -18.34 -0.93 1.56
C GLY A 260 -17.13 0.01 1.63
N VAL A 261 -17.04 1.01 0.76
CA VAL A 261 -16.08 2.11 0.95
C VAL A 261 -16.61 3.04 2.04
N MET A 262 -15.75 3.36 3.01
CA MET A 262 -16.10 4.29 4.07
C MET A 262 -15.81 5.73 3.62
N LEU A 263 -16.85 6.55 3.50
CA LEU A 263 -16.73 7.96 3.17
C LEU A 263 -16.67 8.79 4.45
N VAL A 264 -15.70 9.70 4.52
CA VAL A 264 -15.41 10.50 5.72
C VAL A 264 -15.08 11.94 5.33
N ASP A 265 -15.12 12.85 6.32
CA ASP A 265 -14.66 14.23 6.15
C ASP A 265 -13.14 14.37 6.29
N ASP A 266 -12.50 13.47 7.06
CA ASP A 266 -11.05 13.45 7.35
C ASP A 266 -10.56 12.01 7.47
N VAL A 267 -9.67 11.61 6.58
CA VAL A 267 -9.09 10.26 6.56
C VAL A 267 -7.97 10.07 7.57
N THR A 268 -7.38 11.13 8.08
CA THR A 268 -6.18 11.11 8.94
C THR A 268 -6.26 10.13 10.11
N PRO A 269 -7.38 10.03 10.89
CA PRO A 269 -7.45 9.06 11.99
C PRO A 269 -7.30 7.61 11.53
N TYR A 270 -7.87 7.25 10.38
CA TYR A 270 -7.83 5.89 9.83
C TYR A 270 -6.47 5.56 9.23
N GLU A 271 -5.85 6.52 8.57
CA GLU A 271 -4.51 6.41 8.03
C GLU A 271 -3.48 6.20 9.14
N LEU A 272 -3.50 7.04 10.16
CA LEU A 272 -2.61 6.90 11.32
C LEU A 272 -2.85 5.58 12.07
N MET A 273 -4.09 5.13 12.21
CA MET A 273 -4.41 3.82 12.78
C MET A 273 -3.69 2.70 11.99
N LYS A 274 -3.87 2.67 10.67
CA LYS A 274 -3.21 1.67 9.82
C LYS A 274 -1.69 1.76 9.91
N LEU A 275 -1.12 2.96 9.80
CA LEU A 275 0.33 3.17 9.84
C LEU A 275 0.94 2.74 11.19
N ARG A 276 0.30 3.08 12.33
CA ARG A 276 0.81 2.80 13.68
C ARG A 276 0.56 1.36 14.14
N LEU A 277 -0.52 0.70 13.67
CA LEU A 277 -0.87 -0.66 14.09
C LEU A 277 -0.45 -1.71 13.05
N ILE A 278 -0.80 -1.54 11.77
CA ILE A 278 -0.48 -2.53 10.73
C ILE A 278 0.95 -2.37 10.24
N ASN A 279 1.30 -1.19 9.73
CA ASN A 279 2.60 -0.99 9.10
C ASN A 279 3.75 -1.06 10.12
N ALA A 280 3.61 -0.38 11.27
CA ALA A 280 4.58 -0.51 12.36
C ALA A 280 4.54 -1.90 13.01
N GLY A 281 3.39 -2.58 13.04
CA GLY A 281 3.28 -3.98 13.45
C GLY A 281 4.10 -4.92 12.57
N HIS A 282 4.11 -4.72 11.25
CA HIS A 282 5.02 -5.44 10.36
C HIS A 282 6.50 -5.22 10.72
N GLN A 283 6.87 -3.98 11.06
CA GLN A 283 8.24 -3.69 11.51
C GLN A 283 8.53 -4.31 12.89
N ALA A 284 7.55 -4.36 13.79
CA ALA A 284 7.68 -5.01 15.08
C ALA A 284 7.92 -6.53 14.95
N LEU A 285 7.35 -7.15 13.90
CA LEU A 285 7.51 -8.58 13.63
C LEU A 285 8.83 -8.92 12.95
N CYS A 286 9.18 -8.20 11.86
CA CYS A 286 10.06 -8.73 10.81
C CYS A 286 11.51 -8.96 11.26
N TYR A 287 12.12 -8.05 12.00
CA TYR A 287 13.53 -8.19 12.38
C TYR A 287 13.73 -9.30 13.41
N PHE A 288 12.88 -9.31 14.44
CA PHE A 288 12.88 -10.39 15.44
C PHE A 288 12.63 -11.74 14.77
N ALA A 289 11.66 -11.81 13.86
CA ALA A 289 11.31 -13.04 13.15
C ALA A 289 12.49 -13.53 12.28
N TYR A 290 13.12 -12.61 11.52
CA TYR A 290 14.28 -12.98 10.69
C TYR A 290 15.42 -13.55 11.53
N LEU A 291 15.80 -12.86 12.60
CA LEU A 291 16.86 -13.26 13.52
C LEU A 291 16.54 -14.60 14.19
N ALA A 292 15.28 -14.84 14.59
CA ALA A 292 14.82 -16.11 15.14
C ALA A 292 14.71 -17.25 14.11
N GLY A 293 15.01 -17.02 12.83
CA GLY A 293 15.07 -18.04 11.80
C GLY A 293 13.80 -18.19 10.95
N TYR A 294 12.77 -17.39 11.18
CA TYR A 294 11.57 -17.35 10.32
C TYR A 294 11.87 -16.69 8.98
N ARG A 295 11.19 -17.13 7.93
CA ARG A 295 11.31 -16.55 6.59
C ARG A 295 9.96 -16.15 5.99
N LEU A 296 8.86 -16.70 6.52
CA LEU A 296 7.49 -16.35 6.13
C LEU A 296 6.77 -15.63 7.28
N VAL A 297 5.97 -14.65 6.93
CA VAL A 297 5.25 -13.79 7.89
C VAL A 297 4.26 -14.61 8.72
N HIS A 298 3.50 -15.50 8.06
CA HIS A 298 2.49 -16.30 8.73
C HIS A 298 3.08 -17.31 9.72
N ASP A 299 4.28 -17.83 9.48
CA ASP A 299 4.95 -18.74 10.43
C ASP A 299 5.32 -18.00 11.71
N ALA A 300 5.84 -16.77 11.57
CA ALA A 300 6.20 -15.94 12.71
C ALA A 300 4.94 -15.44 13.44
N ALA A 301 3.95 -14.91 12.74
CA ALA A 301 2.72 -14.40 13.34
C ALA A 301 1.83 -15.51 13.93
N GLY A 302 1.99 -16.75 13.47
CA GLY A 302 1.36 -17.95 14.04
C GLY A 302 2.03 -18.47 15.32
N ASP A 303 3.26 -18.03 15.63
CA ASP A 303 3.91 -18.35 16.90
C ASP A 303 3.28 -17.50 18.02
N PRO A 304 2.74 -18.14 19.09
CA PRO A 304 2.08 -17.41 20.19
C PRO A 304 2.93 -16.31 20.82
N LEU A 305 4.26 -16.49 20.90
CA LEU A 305 5.17 -15.49 21.47
C LEU A 305 5.19 -14.20 20.64
N PHE A 306 5.28 -14.36 19.31
CA PHE A 306 5.29 -13.22 18.39
C PHE A 306 3.91 -12.55 18.31
N ALA A 307 2.84 -13.33 18.30
CA ALA A 307 1.47 -12.82 18.34
C ALA A 307 1.21 -12.00 19.60
N GLU A 308 1.66 -12.49 20.78
CA GLU A 308 1.53 -11.78 22.06
C GLU A 308 2.37 -10.49 22.06
N PHE A 309 3.60 -10.52 21.55
CA PHE A 309 4.42 -9.31 21.41
C PHE A 309 3.75 -8.26 20.53
N LEU A 310 3.20 -8.67 19.37
CA LEU A 310 2.47 -7.77 18.47
C LEU A 310 1.23 -7.18 19.16
N GLN A 311 0.44 -8.00 19.85
CA GLN A 311 -0.74 -7.56 20.58
C GLN A 311 -0.36 -6.51 21.64
N ARG A 312 0.67 -6.78 22.43
CA ARG A 312 1.16 -5.84 23.45
C ARG A 312 1.68 -4.53 22.84
N TYR A 313 2.47 -4.62 21.77
CA TYR A 313 2.91 -3.41 21.04
C TYR A 313 1.71 -2.55 20.61
N MET A 314 0.71 -3.18 19.99
CA MET A 314 -0.48 -2.47 19.53
C MET A 314 -1.32 -1.91 20.68
N ASP A 315 -1.41 -2.62 21.81
CA ASP A 315 -2.21 -2.19 22.98
C ASP A 315 -1.51 -1.12 23.82
N GLU A 316 -0.23 -1.34 24.12
CA GLU A 316 0.50 -0.55 25.12
C GLU A 316 1.18 0.69 24.52
N GLU A 317 1.62 0.64 23.25
CA GLU A 317 2.37 1.71 22.63
C GLU A 317 1.68 2.28 21.37
N GLY A 318 1.18 1.43 20.47
CA GLY A 318 0.56 1.85 19.21
C GLY A 318 -0.76 2.58 19.42
N THR A 319 -1.70 1.98 20.15
CA THR A 319 -3.04 2.55 20.42
C THR A 319 -2.99 3.87 21.21
N PRO A 320 -2.18 4.00 22.29
CA PRO A 320 -2.07 5.26 23.03
C PRO A 320 -1.51 6.44 22.21
N ALA A 321 -0.81 6.15 21.13
CA ALA A 321 -0.30 7.17 20.20
C ALA A 321 -1.34 7.62 19.15
N LEU A 322 -2.57 7.07 19.19
CA LEU A 322 -3.64 7.41 18.26
C LEU A 322 -4.65 8.37 18.87
N LYS A 323 -5.22 9.21 18.02
CA LYS A 323 -6.47 9.92 18.31
C LYS A 323 -7.64 8.92 18.16
N PRO A 324 -8.82 9.23 18.74
CA PRO A 324 -10.02 8.41 18.50
C PRO A 324 -10.29 8.21 17.00
N VAL A 325 -10.58 6.97 16.59
CA VAL A 325 -10.90 6.60 15.20
C VAL A 325 -12.41 6.37 15.12
N PRO A 326 -13.17 7.25 14.49
CA PRO A 326 -14.63 7.15 14.47
C PRO A 326 -15.11 5.85 13.79
N GLY A 327 -16.06 5.18 14.44
CA GLY A 327 -16.73 3.99 13.87
C GLY A 327 -15.88 2.70 13.83
N ILE A 328 -14.66 2.72 14.38
CA ILE A 328 -13.78 1.54 14.41
C ILE A 328 -13.66 0.99 15.83
N ASP A 329 -13.89 -0.31 15.98
CA ASP A 329 -13.49 -1.07 17.18
C ASP A 329 -12.01 -1.44 17.07
N LEU A 330 -11.16 -0.73 17.82
CA LEU A 330 -9.71 -0.94 17.79
C LEU A 330 -9.30 -2.31 18.30
N ALA A 331 -10.07 -2.93 19.23
CA ALA A 331 -9.76 -4.27 19.73
C ALA A 331 -9.98 -5.31 18.63
N ASP A 332 -11.08 -5.21 17.91
CA ASP A 332 -11.39 -6.06 16.76
C ASP A 332 -10.39 -5.84 15.60
N TYR A 333 -10.05 -4.60 15.32
CA TYR A 333 -9.08 -4.24 14.30
C TYR A 333 -7.69 -4.85 14.55
N LYS A 334 -7.16 -4.76 15.77
CA LYS A 334 -5.87 -5.33 16.16
C LYS A 334 -5.86 -6.86 16.09
N ARG A 335 -6.92 -7.51 16.58
CA ARG A 335 -7.07 -8.96 16.45
C ARG A 335 -7.07 -9.40 15.00
N THR A 336 -7.89 -8.75 14.17
CA THR A 336 -7.96 -9.02 12.73
C THR A 336 -6.61 -8.79 12.05
N ALA A 337 -5.83 -7.78 12.45
CA ALA A 337 -4.50 -7.54 11.91
C ALA A 337 -3.56 -8.72 12.14
N ILE A 338 -3.52 -9.27 13.36
CA ILE A 338 -2.67 -10.41 13.69
C ILE A 338 -3.15 -11.67 12.94
N GLU A 339 -4.46 -11.90 12.85
CA GLU A 339 -5.04 -13.01 12.08
C GLU A 339 -4.67 -12.91 10.58
N ARG A 340 -4.67 -11.70 10.01
CA ARG A 340 -4.24 -11.45 8.62
C ARG A 340 -2.75 -11.75 8.42
N PHE A 341 -1.88 -11.35 9.36
CA PHE A 341 -0.46 -11.67 9.31
C PHE A 341 -0.21 -13.18 9.39
N ALA A 342 -1.00 -13.89 10.18
CA ALA A 342 -0.92 -15.34 10.33
C ALA A 342 -1.57 -16.13 9.18
N ASN A 343 -2.07 -15.47 8.12
CA ASN A 343 -2.70 -16.14 6.98
C ASN A 343 -1.68 -16.89 6.10
N PRO A 344 -1.63 -18.23 6.11
CA PRO A 344 -0.66 -19.00 5.34
C PRO A 344 -0.93 -18.96 3.82
N GLY A 345 -2.15 -18.61 3.41
CA GLY A 345 -2.51 -18.48 2.00
C GLY A 345 -1.74 -17.37 1.29
N VAL A 346 -1.46 -16.26 1.99
CA VAL A 346 -0.78 -15.08 1.43
C VAL A 346 0.71 -15.33 1.15
N ARG A 347 1.39 -16.17 1.96
CA ARG A 347 2.80 -16.55 1.84
C ARG A 347 3.76 -15.35 1.73
N ASP A 348 3.46 -14.27 2.43
CA ASP A 348 4.31 -13.09 2.46
C ASP A 348 5.65 -13.38 3.14
N THR A 349 6.73 -12.72 2.68
CA THR A 349 8.08 -13.00 3.17
C THR A 349 8.55 -11.95 4.18
N ILE A 350 9.30 -12.40 5.19
CA ILE A 350 9.94 -11.51 6.16
C ILE A 350 10.90 -10.53 5.48
N VAL A 351 11.65 -10.98 4.47
CA VAL A 351 12.59 -10.12 3.71
C VAL A 351 11.88 -8.92 3.07
N ARG A 352 10.67 -9.13 2.49
CA ARG A 352 9.87 -8.03 1.94
C ARG A 352 9.50 -6.99 3.01
N LEU A 353 9.22 -7.43 4.23
CA LEU A 353 8.93 -6.52 5.34
C LEU A 353 10.18 -5.75 5.82
N CYS A 354 11.36 -6.37 5.77
CA CYS A 354 12.63 -5.74 6.11
C CYS A 354 13.17 -4.78 5.04
N PHE A 355 12.63 -4.82 3.81
CA PHE A 355 13.07 -3.95 2.72
C PHE A 355 12.78 -2.47 3.00
N GLY A 356 13.77 -1.58 2.78
CA GLY A 356 13.59 -0.12 2.89
C GLY A 356 13.23 0.35 4.32
N SER A 357 13.82 -0.27 5.33
CA SER A 357 13.54 0.03 6.75
C SER A 357 13.87 1.47 7.13
N SER A 358 14.88 2.08 6.47
CA SER A 358 15.26 3.47 6.68
C SER A 358 14.18 4.48 6.30
N ASP A 359 13.27 4.12 5.42
CA ASP A 359 12.08 4.94 5.10
C ASP A 359 10.91 4.63 6.05
N ARG A 360 10.72 3.36 6.35
CA ARG A 360 9.53 2.85 7.06
C ARG A 360 9.55 3.12 8.56
N ILE A 361 10.67 2.85 9.22
CA ILE A 361 10.79 3.05 10.68
C ILE A 361 10.56 4.51 11.06
N PRO A 362 11.19 5.52 10.41
CA PRO A 362 10.92 6.92 10.73
C PRO A 362 9.49 7.36 10.53
N GLN A 363 8.78 6.81 9.54
CA GLN A 363 7.41 7.19 9.22
C GLN A 363 6.37 6.43 10.06
N TRP A 364 6.60 5.16 10.37
CA TRP A 364 5.57 4.32 10.98
C TRP A 364 5.76 4.10 12.48
N LEU A 365 6.99 3.82 12.93
CA LEU A 365 7.29 3.46 14.31
C LEU A 365 7.77 4.63 15.18
N LEU A 366 8.71 5.45 14.68
CA LEU A 366 9.27 6.53 15.52
C LEU A 366 8.24 7.60 15.94
N PRO A 367 7.18 7.91 15.20
CA PRO A 367 6.11 8.76 15.70
C PRO A 367 5.39 8.17 16.92
N VAL A 368 5.24 6.84 17.01
CA VAL A 368 4.69 6.16 18.21
C VAL A 368 5.62 6.40 19.41
N VAL A 369 6.92 6.20 19.22
CA VAL A 369 7.94 6.47 20.27
C VAL A 369 7.86 7.91 20.76
N ARG A 370 7.82 8.89 19.82
CA ARG A 370 7.80 10.32 20.15
C ARG A 370 6.52 10.73 20.87
N GLU A 371 5.38 10.19 20.48
CA GLU A 371 4.10 10.46 21.12
C GLU A 371 4.08 9.93 22.56
N ASN A 372 4.51 8.69 22.74
CA ASN A 372 4.60 8.10 24.07
C ASN A 372 5.62 8.79 24.97
N LEU A 373 6.77 9.22 24.45
CA LEU A 373 7.72 10.04 25.23
C LEU A 373 7.10 11.36 25.70
N ARG A 374 6.35 12.03 24.82
CA ARG A 374 5.66 13.30 25.16
C ARG A 374 4.58 13.12 26.23
N ASN A 375 3.86 12.01 26.15
CA ASN A 375 2.71 11.74 27.02
C ASN A 375 3.10 10.93 28.29
N GLY A 376 4.38 10.58 28.46
CA GLY A 376 4.84 9.76 29.59
C GLY A 376 4.49 8.29 29.47
N GLY A 377 4.00 7.83 28.30
CA GLY A 377 3.65 6.44 27.99
C GLY A 377 4.87 5.53 27.79
N PRO A 378 4.70 4.20 27.71
CA PRO A 378 5.80 3.24 27.50
C PRO A 378 6.43 3.36 26.11
N VAL A 379 7.70 2.96 26.02
CA VAL A 379 8.47 2.94 24.76
C VAL A 379 9.35 1.70 24.64
N GLU A 380 9.23 0.78 25.57
CA GLU A 380 10.10 -0.37 25.74
C GLU A 380 10.00 -1.32 24.53
N LEU A 381 8.79 -1.55 24.03
CA LEU A 381 8.55 -2.47 22.90
C LEU A 381 9.03 -1.84 21.58
N SER A 382 8.69 -0.58 21.33
CA SER A 382 9.16 0.13 20.13
C SER A 382 10.67 0.31 20.12
N ALA A 383 11.31 0.60 21.27
CA ALA A 383 12.76 0.66 21.38
C ALA A 383 13.42 -0.69 21.11
N ALA A 384 12.79 -1.80 21.55
CA ALA A 384 13.26 -3.14 21.24
C ALA A 384 13.12 -3.47 19.74
N VAL A 385 12.09 -2.98 19.06
CA VAL A 385 11.96 -3.10 17.60
C VAL A 385 13.12 -2.38 16.91
N VAL A 386 13.47 -1.15 17.33
CA VAL A 386 14.62 -0.42 16.78
C VAL A 386 15.92 -1.19 17.06
N ALA A 387 16.10 -1.77 18.25
CA ALA A 387 17.26 -2.60 18.58
C ALA A 387 17.34 -3.86 17.71
N SER A 388 16.21 -4.49 17.41
CA SER A 388 16.17 -5.66 16.54
C SER A 388 16.50 -5.32 15.07
N TRP A 389 16.06 -4.13 14.60
CA TRP A 389 16.48 -3.61 13.30
C TRP A 389 18.01 -3.35 13.27
N ALA A 390 18.53 -2.70 14.28
CA ALA A 390 19.97 -2.46 14.41
C ALA A 390 20.76 -3.78 14.40
N ARG A 391 20.31 -4.81 15.13
CA ARG A 391 20.94 -6.15 15.14
C ARG A 391 20.83 -6.85 13.77
N TYR A 392 19.68 -6.76 13.09
CA TYR A 392 19.50 -7.24 11.72
C TYR A 392 20.46 -6.56 10.74
N ALA A 393 20.61 -5.24 10.87
CA ALA A 393 21.47 -4.43 10.03
C ALA A 393 22.99 -4.71 10.21
N GLU A 394 23.39 -5.47 11.23
CA GLU A 394 24.79 -5.97 11.34
C GLU A 394 25.15 -6.92 10.18
N GLY A 395 24.15 -7.42 9.43
CA GLY A 395 24.35 -8.21 8.22
C GLY A 395 24.70 -9.67 8.47
N VAL A 396 24.46 -10.18 9.69
CA VAL A 396 24.67 -11.60 10.07
C VAL A 396 23.56 -12.02 11.03
N ASP A 397 22.89 -13.16 10.75
CA ASP A 397 21.86 -13.72 11.62
C ASP A 397 22.42 -14.51 12.83
N GLU A 398 21.56 -15.09 13.63
CA GLU A 398 21.96 -15.84 14.84
C GLU A 398 22.62 -17.19 14.53
N GLN A 399 22.52 -17.69 13.30
CA GLN A 399 23.17 -18.90 12.81
C GLN A 399 24.55 -18.61 12.20
N GLY A 400 24.92 -17.32 12.07
CA GLY A 400 26.15 -16.87 11.45
C GLY A 400 26.04 -16.73 9.91
N GLU A 401 24.82 -16.86 9.37
CA GLU A 401 24.59 -16.69 7.95
C GLU A 401 24.48 -15.20 7.57
N PRO A 402 25.00 -14.81 6.39
CA PRO A 402 24.95 -13.43 5.96
C PRO A 402 23.49 -12.98 5.69
N ILE A 403 23.18 -11.75 6.11
CA ILE A 403 21.93 -11.07 5.79
C ILE A 403 22.20 -10.08 4.65
N ASP A 404 21.46 -10.20 3.55
CA ASP A 404 21.40 -9.18 2.50
C ASP A 404 20.48 -8.04 2.98
N VAL A 405 21.08 -6.97 3.50
CA VAL A 405 20.35 -5.79 4.01
C VAL A 405 19.92 -4.92 2.83
N GLN A 406 18.70 -5.12 2.36
CA GLN A 406 18.11 -4.40 1.22
C GLN A 406 17.52 -3.06 1.66
N ASP A 407 18.34 -2.04 1.68
CA ASP A 407 17.98 -0.67 2.08
C ASP A 407 18.79 0.34 1.27
N GLN A 408 18.17 1.47 0.87
CA GLN A 408 18.87 2.52 0.13
C GLN A 408 20.02 3.16 0.92
N LEU A 409 19.98 3.10 2.26
CA LEU A 409 21.02 3.56 3.15
C LEU A 409 21.92 2.43 3.68
N ALA A 410 21.86 1.22 3.10
CA ALA A 410 22.63 0.05 3.58
C ALA A 410 24.13 0.33 3.70
N GLU A 411 24.74 1.07 2.75
CA GLU A 411 26.16 1.42 2.78
C GLU A 411 26.57 2.21 4.03
N SER A 412 25.66 3.00 4.61
CA SER A 412 25.89 3.76 5.84
C SER A 412 25.39 3.03 7.09
N LEU A 413 24.26 2.34 7.00
CA LEU A 413 23.62 1.67 8.15
C LEU A 413 24.38 0.43 8.62
N VAL A 414 24.86 -0.41 7.69
CA VAL A 414 25.59 -1.64 8.04
C VAL A 414 26.88 -1.36 8.84
N PRO A 415 27.75 -0.39 8.46
CA PRO A 415 28.88 -0.02 9.29
C PRO A 415 28.50 0.53 10.66
N LEU A 416 27.45 1.37 10.75
CA LEU A 416 26.95 1.88 12.03
C LEU A 416 26.44 0.76 12.93
N ALA A 417 25.67 -0.16 12.37
CA ALA A 417 25.18 -1.33 13.09
C ALA A 417 26.34 -2.20 13.64
N LYS A 418 27.36 -2.47 12.83
CA LYS A 418 28.55 -3.24 13.26
C LYS A 418 29.35 -2.52 14.35
N SER A 419 29.40 -1.20 14.34
CA SER A 419 30.13 -0.43 15.35
C SER A 419 29.47 -0.44 16.74
N GLN A 420 28.23 -0.95 16.86
CA GLN A 420 27.51 -1.08 18.13
C GLN A 420 28.19 -2.02 19.14
N LEU A 421 29.03 -2.92 18.67
CA LEU A 421 29.83 -3.76 19.57
C LEU A 421 30.80 -2.94 20.45
N ASP A 422 31.28 -1.80 19.94
CA ASP A 422 32.17 -0.88 20.63
C ASP A 422 31.45 0.36 21.16
N ASN A 423 30.49 0.90 20.39
CA ASN A 423 29.61 2.03 20.76
C ASN A 423 28.16 1.63 20.62
N PRO A 424 27.49 1.13 21.67
CA PRO A 424 26.12 0.61 21.57
C PRO A 424 25.05 1.59 21.11
N THR A 425 25.34 2.90 21.11
CA THR A 425 24.42 3.94 20.63
C THR A 425 24.67 4.39 19.20
N ALA A 426 25.74 3.91 18.55
CA ALA A 426 26.16 4.37 17.22
C ALA A 426 25.04 4.36 16.17
N PHE A 427 24.18 3.34 16.18
CA PHE A 427 23.09 3.23 15.21
C PHE A 427 22.03 4.32 15.39
N ILE A 428 21.61 4.56 16.63
CA ILE A 428 20.58 5.57 16.95
C ILE A 428 21.10 7.00 16.98
N GLU A 429 22.42 7.21 16.91
CA GLU A 429 23.06 8.53 16.76
C GLU A 429 22.94 9.08 15.33
N ASN A 430 22.44 8.30 14.37
CA ASN A 430 22.12 8.78 13.03
C ASN A 430 20.92 9.77 13.11
N THR A 431 21.24 11.04 13.26
CA THR A 431 20.24 12.10 13.45
C THR A 431 19.31 12.31 12.24
N ALA A 432 19.75 11.91 11.04
CA ALA A 432 18.90 11.98 9.86
C ALA A 432 17.68 11.05 9.97
N LEU A 433 17.83 9.89 10.62
CA LEU A 433 16.76 8.91 10.85
C LEU A 433 16.06 9.13 12.19
N PHE A 434 16.85 9.27 13.27
CA PHE A 434 16.34 9.23 14.64
C PHE A 434 16.12 10.62 15.26
N GLY A 435 16.61 11.69 14.60
CA GLY A 435 16.53 13.05 15.14
C GLY A 435 17.22 13.16 16.51
N ASP A 436 16.48 13.52 17.53
CA ASP A 436 16.92 13.71 18.92
C ASP A 436 16.72 12.48 19.82
N LEU A 437 16.26 11.34 19.29
CA LEU A 437 15.95 10.16 20.12
C LEU A 437 17.16 9.59 20.88
N ALA A 438 18.36 9.72 20.32
CA ALA A 438 19.60 9.37 21.05
C ALA A 438 19.86 10.23 22.30
N GLN A 439 19.12 11.32 22.49
CA GLN A 439 19.19 12.21 23.66
C GLN A 439 18.04 11.98 24.64
N GLN A 440 17.13 11.04 24.36
CA GLN A 440 15.97 10.70 25.20
C GLN A 440 16.31 9.53 26.13
N PRO A 441 16.57 9.76 27.44
CA PRO A 441 17.10 8.71 28.32
C PRO A 441 16.25 7.45 28.37
N ARG A 442 14.93 7.58 28.44
CA ARG A 442 13.99 6.44 28.49
C ARG A 442 14.07 5.55 27.24
N PHE A 443 14.15 6.17 26.07
CA PHE A 443 14.31 5.45 24.81
C PHE A 443 15.68 4.77 24.73
N VAL A 444 16.76 5.50 25.05
CA VAL A 444 18.13 4.97 25.01
C VAL A 444 18.30 3.80 25.98
N GLU A 445 17.83 3.91 27.22
CA GLU A 445 17.90 2.83 28.20
C GLU A 445 17.14 1.58 27.75
N ALA A 446 15.94 1.74 27.20
CA ALA A 446 15.16 0.62 26.65
C ALA A 446 15.84 -0.03 25.44
N TYR A 447 16.33 0.78 24.50
CA TYR A 447 17.08 0.33 23.35
C TYR A 447 18.33 -0.49 23.74
N LEU A 448 19.15 0.04 24.66
CA LEU A 448 20.38 -0.62 25.10
C LEU A 448 20.11 -1.94 25.81
N ARG A 449 19.06 -2.00 26.65
CA ARG A 449 18.64 -3.27 27.30
C ARG A 449 18.26 -4.34 26.27
N ALA A 450 17.48 -3.93 25.25
CA ALA A 450 17.04 -4.84 24.20
C ALA A 450 18.22 -5.30 23.33
N LEU A 451 19.10 -4.37 22.94
CA LEU A 451 20.28 -4.68 22.13
C LEU A 451 21.25 -5.63 22.84
N ASP A 452 21.55 -5.38 24.13
CA ASP A 452 22.37 -6.28 24.95
C ASP A 452 21.75 -7.68 25.07
N SER A 453 20.43 -7.76 25.26
CA SER A 453 19.71 -9.03 25.28
C SER A 453 19.75 -9.76 23.93
N LEU A 454 19.58 -9.04 22.82
CA LEU A 454 19.69 -9.61 21.47
C LEU A 454 21.08 -10.22 21.20
N HIS A 455 22.15 -9.54 21.59
CA HIS A 455 23.50 -10.06 21.44
C HIS A 455 23.81 -11.27 22.33
N ARG A 456 23.29 -11.29 23.58
CA ARG A 456 23.62 -12.34 24.54
C ARG A 456 22.69 -13.55 24.46
N ASN A 457 21.42 -13.32 24.25
CA ASN A 457 20.36 -14.32 24.43
C ASN A 457 19.64 -14.66 23.11
N GLY A 458 19.78 -13.80 22.09
CA GLY A 458 19.09 -13.93 20.82
C GLY A 458 17.66 -13.34 20.82
N ALA A 459 17.07 -13.31 19.65
CA ALA A 459 15.78 -12.65 19.38
C ALA A 459 14.63 -13.29 20.16
N ARG A 460 14.53 -14.62 20.14
CA ARG A 460 13.43 -15.34 20.81
C ARG A 460 13.45 -15.12 22.33
N ALA A 461 14.60 -15.26 22.97
CA ALA A 461 14.72 -15.07 24.41
C ALA A 461 14.51 -13.60 24.82
N THR A 462 14.89 -12.65 23.96
CA THR A 462 14.59 -11.23 24.17
C THR A 462 13.09 -10.96 24.12
N LEU A 463 12.38 -11.52 23.13
CA LEU A 463 10.90 -11.43 23.09
C LEU A 463 10.24 -12.05 24.33
N GLU A 464 10.71 -13.22 24.80
CA GLU A 464 10.20 -13.84 26.02
C GLU A 464 10.37 -12.97 27.27
N GLN A 465 11.43 -12.18 27.34
CA GLN A 465 11.64 -11.23 28.44
C GLN A 465 10.68 -10.03 28.32
N LEU A 466 10.52 -9.49 27.11
CA LEU A 466 9.63 -8.36 26.84
C LEU A 466 8.16 -8.69 27.10
N VAL A 467 7.73 -9.90 26.76
CA VAL A 467 6.35 -10.34 26.97
C VAL A 467 6.04 -10.62 28.45
N LYS A 468 7.04 -10.98 29.26
CA LYS A 468 6.87 -11.25 30.71
C LYS A 468 6.98 -10.00 31.59
N SER A 469 7.54 -8.89 31.05
CA SER A 469 7.73 -7.63 31.79
C SER A 469 6.47 -6.76 31.76
#